data_69801175f21ee3538c94bffc91e4de12
#
_entry.id   69801175f21ee3538c94bffc91e4de12
#
_cell.length_a   1.000
_cell.length_b   1.000
_cell.length_c   1.000
_cell.angle_alpha   90.00
_cell.angle_beta   90.00
_cell.angle_gamma   90.00
#
_symmetry.space_group_name_H-M   'P 1'
#
loop_
_entity.id
_entity.type
_entity.pdbx_description
1 polymer ?
#
loop_
_entity_poly.entity_id
_entity_poly.type
_entity_poly.pdbx_seq_one_letter_code
_entity_poly.pdbx_strand_id
1 'polypeptide(L)'
;MRGEEKMKKVRKAIIPAAGLGTRFLPATKAMPKEMLPIVDKPTIQYIVEEAVASGIEDIIIVTGKGKRAIEDHFDFSFELEENLIQKQKFDLLEKVKEPSKVDIHYIRQKEPKGLGHAVWCARKFIGDEPFAVLLGDDIVQSDTPCLRQLMDEYERTLSSVIGVQTVSPEETHRYGIIDPSDQSGRRYQVNNFVEKPKQGTAPSNLAIMGRYILNPEIFMFLEQQELGAGGEVQLTDAIQKLNQIQRVFAYDFEGVRYDVGEKFGFIKTTIEMALKDKDLKDELIRFMDERLSELKIIES
;
A
#
# COMPACT_ATOMS: atom_id res chain seq x y z
N MET A 1 -6.52 14.75 39.23
CA MET A 1 -5.33 14.80 38.38
C MET A 1 -5.60 13.84 37.23
N ARG A 2 -5.93 14.35 36.03
CA ARG A 2 -5.98 13.52 34.82
C ARG A 2 -4.51 13.28 34.46
N GLY A 3 -4.08 12.01 34.54
CA GLY A 3 -2.75 11.63 34.08
C GLY A 3 -2.60 12.09 32.64
N GLU A 4 -1.48 12.68 32.29
CA GLU A 4 -1.06 12.93 30.91
C GLU A 4 -1.06 11.54 30.22
N GLU A 5 -2.08 11.25 29.45
CA GLU A 5 -2.09 10.09 28.55
C GLU A 5 -0.94 10.35 27.58
N LYS A 6 0.15 9.62 27.79
CA LYS A 6 1.34 9.71 26.96
C LYS A 6 0.93 9.41 25.53
N MET A 7 1.01 10.37 24.63
CA MET A 7 0.66 10.25 23.23
C MET A 7 1.30 8.98 22.66
N LYS A 8 0.47 8.01 22.28
CA LYS A 8 0.93 6.77 21.66
C LYS A 8 1.35 7.09 20.22
N LYS A 9 2.62 6.89 19.90
CA LYS A 9 3.16 7.08 18.54
C LYS A 9 2.78 5.91 17.65
N VAL A 10 2.60 6.18 16.36
CA VAL A 10 2.46 5.14 15.33
C VAL A 10 3.85 4.53 15.08
N ARG A 11 4.08 3.30 15.50
CA ARG A 11 5.36 2.58 15.37
C ARG A 11 5.23 1.29 14.58
N LYS A 12 4.00 0.78 14.44
CA LYS A 12 3.71 -0.52 13.83
C LYS A 12 2.98 -0.33 12.51
N ALA A 13 3.33 -1.13 11.53
CA ALA A 13 2.64 -1.16 10.23
C ALA A 13 2.20 -2.58 9.86
N ILE A 14 1.00 -2.68 9.28
CA ILE A 14 0.48 -3.90 8.66
C ILE A 14 0.55 -3.74 7.14
N ILE A 15 1.16 -4.70 6.45
CA ILE A 15 1.17 -4.80 5.00
C ILE A 15 0.37 -6.05 4.60
N PRO A 16 -0.88 -5.90 4.14
CA PRO A 16 -1.67 -7.03 3.64
C PRO A 16 -1.12 -7.55 2.31
N ALA A 17 -0.69 -8.81 2.27
CA ALA A 17 -0.13 -9.48 1.11
C ALA A 17 -0.71 -10.90 0.89
N ALA A 18 -1.93 -11.15 1.36
CA ALA A 18 -2.57 -12.47 1.29
C ALA A 18 -3.47 -12.68 0.06
N GLY A 19 -3.69 -11.65 -0.75
CA GLY A 19 -4.57 -11.69 -1.93
C GLY A 19 -4.09 -12.66 -3.01
N LEU A 20 -5.02 -13.25 -3.77
CA LEU A 20 -4.74 -14.27 -4.79
C LEU A 20 -4.08 -13.73 -6.07
N GLY A 21 -4.14 -12.43 -6.32
CA GLY A 21 -3.50 -11.80 -7.48
C GLY A 21 -4.10 -12.20 -8.83
N THR A 22 -5.40 -12.51 -8.89
CA THR A 22 -6.08 -13.06 -10.07
C THR A 22 -6.00 -12.21 -11.33
N ARG A 23 -5.83 -10.89 -11.17
CA ARG A 23 -5.69 -9.94 -12.29
C ARG A 23 -4.42 -10.17 -13.12
N PHE A 24 -3.39 -10.78 -12.54
CA PHE A 24 -2.10 -11.06 -13.18
C PHE A 24 -1.90 -12.53 -13.56
N LEU A 25 -2.96 -13.35 -13.54
CA LEU A 25 -2.87 -14.71 -14.06
C LEU A 25 -2.48 -14.70 -15.55
N PRO A 26 -1.61 -15.64 -16.00
CA PRO A 26 -1.10 -16.81 -15.27
C PRO A 26 0.15 -16.54 -14.42
N ALA A 27 0.81 -15.38 -14.48
CA ALA A 27 2.07 -15.11 -13.77
C ALA A 27 1.95 -15.35 -12.26
N THR A 28 0.85 -14.92 -11.65
CA THR A 28 0.61 -15.04 -10.21
C THR A 28 0.10 -16.44 -9.77
N LYS A 29 0.09 -17.43 -10.66
CA LYS A 29 -0.19 -18.82 -10.30
C LYS A 29 0.85 -19.39 -9.34
N ALA A 30 2.13 -19.04 -9.54
CA ALA A 30 3.25 -19.55 -8.77
C ALA A 30 4.03 -18.44 -8.03
N MET A 31 3.76 -17.17 -8.32
CA MET A 31 4.46 -16.03 -7.74
C MET A 31 3.46 -15.05 -7.10
N PRO A 32 3.72 -14.55 -5.88
CA PRO A 32 2.93 -13.47 -5.29
C PRO A 32 2.88 -12.25 -6.20
N LYS A 33 1.72 -11.60 -6.33
CA LYS A 33 1.61 -10.35 -7.11
C LYS A 33 2.55 -9.26 -6.55
N GLU A 34 2.78 -9.29 -5.26
CA GLU A 34 3.63 -8.37 -4.52
C GLU A 34 5.12 -8.53 -4.85
N MET A 35 5.50 -9.68 -5.48
CA MET A 35 6.84 -9.97 -5.96
C MET A 35 7.04 -9.66 -7.45
N LEU A 36 6.02 -9.16 -8.15
CA LEU A 36 6.17 -8.67 -9.52
C LEU A 36 7.15 -7.48 -9.53
N PRO A 37 8.21 -7.52 -10.34
CA PRO A 37 9.26 -6.50 -10.31
C PRO A 37 8.87 -5.25 -11.11
N ILE A 38 9.07 -4.10 -10.50
CA ILE A 38 9.10 -2.81 -11.19
C ILE A 38 10.57 -2.55 -11.53
N VAL A 39 10.94 -2.73 -12.78
CA VAL A 39 12.33 -2.81 -13.26
C VAL A 39 13.04 -4.01 -12.59
N ASP A 40 13.81 -3.81 -11.55
CA ASP A 40 14.58 -4.84 -10.82
C ASP A 40 14.19 -4.99 -9.35
N LYS A 41 13.21 -4.21 -8.87
CA LYS A 41 12.78 -4.18 -7.46
C LYS A 41 11.34 -4.72 -7.32
N PRO A 42 11.07 -5.72 -6.46
CA PRO A 42 9.72 -6.19 -6.19
C PRO A 42 8.81 -5.08 -5.62
N THR A 43 7.54 -5.09 -6.02
CA THR A 43 6.56 -4.09 -5.59
C THR A 43 6.51 -3.94 -4.07
N ILE A 44 6.53 -5.05 -3.33
CA ILE A 44 6.44 -5.02 -1.85
C ILE A 44 7.62 -4.31 -1.20
N GLN A 45 8.80 -4.31 -1.82
CA GLN A 45 9.97 -3.62 -1.27
C GLN A 45 9.77 -2.11 -1.24
N TYR A 46 9.14 -1.50 -2.26
CA TYR A 46 8.78 -0.07 -2.23
C TYR A 46 7.89 0.27 -1.04
N ILE A 47 6.95 -0.61 -0.69
CA ILE A 47 6.02 -0.40 0.42
C ILE A 47 6.73 -0.50 1.78
N VAL A 48 7.63 -1.48 1.92
CA VAL A 48 8.47 -1.62 3.13
C VAL A 48 9.41 -0.44 3.29
N GLU A 49 10.09 -0.01 2.22
CA GLU A 49 10.97 1.16 2.23
C GLU A 49 10.23 2.45 2.65
N GLU A 50 8.99 2.66 2.16
CA GLU A 50 8.17 3.79 2.58
C GLU A 50 7.84 3.74 4.07
N ALA A 51 7.50 2.57 4.60
CA ALA A 51 7.21 2.39 6.02
C ALA A 51 8.45 2.73 6.88
N VAL A 52 9.61 2.19 6.52
CA VAL A 52 10.89 2.47 7.20
C VAL A 52 11.25 3.96 7.13
N ALA A 53 11.18 4.57 5.94
CA ALA A 53 11.45 5.99 5.74
C ALA A 53 10.49 6.91 6.52
N SER A 54 9.31 6.41 6.86
CA SER A 54 8.32 7.12 7.69
C SER A 54 8.58 7.00 9.19
N GLY A 55 9.52 6.13 9.61
CA GLY A 55 9.87 5.90 11.02
C GLY A 55 9.06 4.78 11.68
N ILE A 56 8.53 3.83 10.91
CA ILE A 56 7.94 2.59 11.45
C ILE A 56 9.06 1.71 11.99
N GLU A 57 8.84 1.16 13.18
CA GLU A 57 9.78 0.31 13.91
C GLU A 57 9.50 -1.18 13.67
N ASP A 58 8.21 -1.58 13.67
CA ASP A 58 7.77 -2.97 13.54
C ASP A 58 6.88 -3.11 12.29
N ILE A 59 7.27 -3.95 11.35
CA ILE A 59 6.48 -4.24 10.14
C ILE A 59 5.91 -5.65 10.22
N ILE A 60 4.60 -5.76 9.99
CA ILE A 60 3.89 -7.03 9.94
C ILE A 60 3.36 -7.25 8.51
N ILE A 61 3.87 -8.25 7.83
CA ILE A 61 3.31 -8.68 6.55
C ILE A 61 2.30 -9.80 6.80
N VAL A 62 1.04 -9.56 6.41
CA VAL A 62 -0.01 -10.57 6.49
C VAL A 62 -0.01 -11.37 5.19
N THR A 63 0.55 -12.59 5.25
CA THR A 63 0.72 -13.48 4.09
C THR A 63 -0.42 -14.51 3.97
N GLY A 64 -0.50 -15.15 2.80
CA GLY A 64 -1.41 -16.26 2.51
C GLY A 64 -0.69 -17.52 2.06
N LYS A 65 -1.44 -18.51 1.56
CA LYS A 65 -0.86 -19.71 0.96
C LYS A 65 -0.07 -19.33 -0.31
N GLY A 66 1.14 -19.89 -0.46
CA GLY A 66 1.98 -19.69 -1.66
C GLY A 66 2.72 -18.34 -1.69
N LYS A 67 2.89 -17.66 -0.56
CA LYS A 67 3.54 -16.34 -0.45
C LYS A 67 4.99 -16.40 0.09
N ARG A 68 5.60 -17.59 0.15
CA ARG A 68 6.95 -17.78 0.71
C ARG A 68 8.02 -16.91 0.05
N ALA A 69 7.90 -16.62 -1.24
CA ALA A 69 8.85 -15.76 -1.94
C ALA A 69 8.94 -14.33 -1.35
N ILE A 70 7.92 -13.87 -0.61
CA ILE A 70 7.97 -12.60 0.12
C ILE A 70 8.90 -12.74 1.34
N GLU A 71 8.80 -13.85 2.06
CA GLU A 71 9.65 -14.16 3.22
C GLU A 71 11.10 -14.30 2.76
N ASP A 72 11.35 -15.14 1.75
CA ASP A 72 12.67 -15.38 1.17
C ASP A 72 13.35 -14.09 0.64
N HIS A 73 12.56 -13.09 0.19
CA HIS A 73 13.09 -11.82 -0.32
C HIS A 73 13.69 -10.92 0.77
N PHE A 74 13.13 -10.96 1.97
CA PHE A 74 13.60 -10.16 3.10
C PHE A 74 14.56 -10.93 4.02
N ASP A 75 14.72 -12.21 3.81
CA ASP A 75 15.69 -13.04 4.53
C ASP A 75 17.12 -12.90 3.96
N PHE A 76 18.11 -13.22 4.77
CA PHE A 76 19.50 -13.30 4.32
C PHE A 76 19.69 -14.42 3.31
N SER A 77 20.38 -14.12 2.20
CA SER A 77 20.74 -15.08 1.17
C SER A 77 22.25 -15.37 1.20
N PHE A 78 22.68 -16.15 2.20
CA PHE A 78 24.10 -16.38 2.49
C PHE A 78 24.91 -16.86 1.25
N GLU A 79 24.40 -17.85 0.52
CA GLU A 79 25.07 -18.40 -0.66
C GLU A 79 25.22 -17.36 -1.79
N LEU A 80 24.18 -16.54 -2.02
CA LEU A 80 24.22 -15.48 -3.03
C LEU A 80 25.20 -14.38 -2.63
N GLU A 81 25.14 -13.94 -1.39
CA GLU A 81 26.01 -12.89 -0.85
C GLU A 81 27.48 -13.31 -0.92
N GLU A 82 27.80 -14.54 -0.50
CA GLU A 82 29.16 -15.06 -0.58
C GLU A 82 29.66 -15.15 -2.03
N ASN A 83 28.82 -15.60 -2.96
CA ASN A 83 29.17 -15.63 -4.39
C ASN A 83 29.45 -14.22 -4.95
N LEU A 84 28.64 -13.21 -4.55
CA LEU A 84 28.86 -11.82 -4.97
C LEU A 84 30.16 -11.24 -4.39
N ILE A 85 30.50 -11.58 -3.15
CA ILE A 85 31.78 -11.20 -2.52
C ILE A 85 32.96 -11.81 -3.29
N GLN A 86 32.91 -13.11 -3.55
CA GLN A 86 33.96 -13.81 -4.29
C GLN A 86 34.17 -13.23 -5.70
N LYS A 87 33.09 -12.79 -6.35
CA LYS A 87 33.12 -12.15 -7.67
C LYS A 87 33.38 -10.65 -7.64
N GLN A 88 33.58 -10.06 -6.47
CA GLN A 88 33.80 -8.62 -6.24
C GLN A 88 32.67 -7.73 -6.80
N LYS A 89 31.43 -8.23 -6.82
CA LYS A 89 30.24 -7.49 -7.28
C LYS A 89 29.57 -6.75 -6.13
N PHE A 90 30.25 -5.77 -5.56
CA PHE A 90 29.84 -5.09 -4.33
C PHE A 90 28.56 -4.27 -4.50
N ASP A 91 28.33 -3.65 -5.66
CA ASP A 91 27.10 -2.89 -5.93
C ASP A 91 25.85 -3.79 -5.89
N LEU A 92 25.95 -5.01 -6.46
CA LEU A 92 24.88 -6.00 -6.39
C LEU A 92 24.71 -6.57 -4.98
N LEU A 93 25.82 -6.75 -4.26
CA LEU A 93 25.80 -7.21 -2.87
C LEU A 93 25.01 -6.26 -1.97
N GLU A 94 25.22 -4.93 -2.10
CA GLU A 94 24.45 -3.95 -1.34
C GLU A 94 22.95 -4.00 -1.70
N LYS A 95 22.60 -4.11 -2.98
CA LYS A 95 21.20 -4.28 -3.39
C LYS A 95 20.52 -5.51 -2.79
N VAL A 96 21.26 -6.61 -2.65
CA VAL A 96 20.75 -7.87 -2.06
C VAL A 96 20.60 -7.77 -0.55
N LYS A 97 21.52 -7.06 0.14
CA LYS A 97 21.51 -6.92 1.60
C LYS A 97 20.50 -5.89 2.10
N GLU A 98 20.14 -4.90 1.29
CA GLU A 98 19.29 -3.80 1.72
C GLU A 98 17.93 -4.27 2.26
N PRO A 99 17.16 -5.14 1.57
CA PRO A 99 15.89 -5.66 2.09
C PRO A 99 16.01 -6.39 3.43
N SER A 100 17.11 -7.12 3.63
CA SER A 100 17.34 -7.94 4.84
C SER A 100 17.69 -7.13 6.10
N LYS A 101 17.87 -5.80 5.98
CA LYS A 101 18.14 -4.92 7.13
C LYS A 101 16.90 -4.58 7.96
N VAL A 102 15.72 -4.94 7.48
CA VAL A 102 14.44 -4.58 8.11
C VAL A 102 13.88 -5.79 8.86
N ASP A 103 13.57 -5.60 10.14
CA ASP A 103 12.90 -6.63 10.94
C ASP A 103 11.43 -6.73 10.54
N ILE A 104 11.04 -7.87 9.95
CA ILE A 104 9.69 -8.11 9.46
C ILE A 104 9.10 -9.31 10.18
N HIS A 105 7.88 -9.15 10.66
CA HIS A 105 7.08 -10.22 11.25
C HIS A 105 6.05 -10.73 10.24
N TYR A 106 5.82 -12.03 10.22
CA TYR A 106 4.86 -12.65 9.29
C TYR A 106 3.68 -13.25 10.04
N ILE A 107 2.47 -12.86 9.64
CA ILE A 107 1.22 -13.41 10.16
C ILE A 107 0.44 -14.00 9.00
N ARG A 108 -0.11 -15.20 9.19
CA ARG A 108 -0.82 -15.88 8.12
C ARG A 108 -2.32 -15.64 8.18
N GLN A 109 -2.88 -15.07 7.11
CA GLN A 109 -4.30 -15.13 6.83
C GLN A 109 -4.63 -16.53 6.26
N LYS A 110 -5.28 -17.38 7.06
CA LYS A 110 -5.57 -18.77 6.68
C LYS A 110 -6.63 -18.89 5.59
N GLU A 111 -7.59 -17.97 5.57
CA GLU A 111 -8.70 -17.88 4.63
C GLU A 111 -8.75 -16.48 4.00
N PRO A 112 -8.86 -16.36 2.67
CA PRO A 112 -8.87 -15.07 1.97
C PRO A 112 -10.25 -14.39 2.10
N LYS A 113 -10.58 -13.86 3.29
CA LYS A 113 -11.88 -13.25 3.60
C LYS A 113 -11.92 -11.72 3.39
N GLY A 114 -10.97 -11.15 2.67
CA GLY A 114 -10.92 -9.73 2.36
C GLY A 114 -9.89 -8.95 3.18
N LEU A 115 -9.77 -7.64 2.86
CA LEU A 115 -8.78 -6.73 3.42
C LEU A 115 -8.98 -6.52 4.93
N GLY A 116 -10.20 -6.29 5.38
CA GLY A 116 -10.50 -6.11 6.80
C GLY A 116 -10.12 -7.33 7.63
N HIS A 117 -10.36 -8.55 7.10
CA HIS A 117 -9.93 -9.77 7.76
C HIS A 117 -8.39 -9.90 7.82
N ALA A 118 -7.67 -9.48 6.78
CA ALA A 118 -6.21 -9.49 6.81
C ALA A 118 -5.68 -8.58 7.94
N VAL A 119 -6.20 -7.35 8.05
CA VAL A 119 -5.86 -6.42 9.13
C VAL A 119 -6.22 -7.02 10.50
N TRP A 120 -7.39 -7.63 10.64
CA TRP A 120 -7.81 -8.29 11.89
C TRP A 120 -6.88 -9.42 12.32
N CYS A 121 -6.28 -10.17 11.39
CA CYS A 121 -5.33 -11.22 11.71
C CYS A 121 -4.12 -10.72 12.52
N ALA A 122 -3.71 -9.48 12.32
CA ALA A 122 -2.57 -8.88 13.01
C ALA A 122 -2.90 -8.24 14.37
N ARG A 123 -4.17 -8.24 14.82
CA ARG A 123 -4.63 -7.52 16.02
C ARG A 123 -3.85 -7.84 17.30
N LYS A 124 -3.44 -9.09 17.49
CA LYS A 124 -2.70 -9.50 18.69
C LYS A 124 -1.29 -8.91 18.74
N PHE A 125 -0.69 -8.65 17.58
CA PHE A 125 0.62 -8.02 17.47
C PHE A 125 0.51 -6.51 17.69
N ILE A 126 -0.52 -5.90 17.13
CA ILE A 126 -0.79 -4.46 17.29
C ILE A 126 -1.11 -4.13 18.76
N GLY A 127 -1.95 -4.95 19.39
CA GLY A 127 -2.41 -4.66 20.75
C GLY A 127 -3.26 -3.40 20.81
N ASP A 128 -2.88 -2.49 21.68
CA ASP A 128 -3.61 -1.27 22.06
C ASP A 128 -2.93 0.00 21.51
N GLU A 129 -2.18 -0.11 20.42
CA GLU A 129 -1.44 0.99 19.81
C GLU A 129 -2.07 1.43 18.49
N PRO A 130 -1.94 2.73 18.13
CA PRO A 130 -2.24 3.17 16.78
C PRO A 130 -1.25 2.53 15.80
N PHE A 131 -1.71 2.24 14.60
CA PHE A 131 -0.91 1.53 13.62
C PHE A 131 -1.18 2.01 12.20
N ALA A 132 -0.23 1.78 11.33
CA ALA A 132 -0.35 2.03 9.91
C ALA A 132 -0.85 0.79 9.15
N VAL A 133 -1.57 1.01 8.04
CA VAL A 133 -1.84 -0.03 7.04
C VAL A 133 -1.37 0.50 5.68
N LEU A 134 -0.55 -0.29 4.98
CA LEU A 134 -0.06 0.04 3.64
C LEU A 134 -0.45 -1.09 2.67
N LEU A 135 -1.21 -0.77 1.63
CA LEU A 135 -1.56 -1.76 0.61
C LEU A 135 -0.37 -2.01 -0.31
N GLY A 136 -0.14 -3.30 -0.62
CA GLY A 136 1.01 -3.77 -1.38
C GLY A 136 0.96 -3.49 -2.89
N ASP A 137 -0.12 -2.88 -3.40
CA ASP A 137 -0.33 -2.57 -4.80
C ASP A 137 -0.49 -1.07 -5.10
N ASP A 138 -0.19 -0.21 -4.12
CA ASP A 138 -0.15 1.25 -4.26
C ASP A 138 1.27 1.77 -3.94
N ILE A 139 2.00 2.21 -4.95
CA ILE A 139 3.30 2.87 -4.76
C ILE A 139 3.07 4.38 -4.79
N VAL A 140 3.64 5.11 -3.83
CA VAL A 140 3.59 6.58 -3.82
C VAL A 140 5.01 7.13 -3.83
N GLN A 141 5.30 8.03 -4.77
CA GLN A 141 6.54 8.79 -4.81
C GLN A 141 6.27 10.23 -4.41
N SER A 142 6.98 10.70 -3.40
CA SER A 142 6.90 12.07 -2.88
C SER A 142 8.19 12.42 -2.11
N ASP A 143 8.48 13.70 -1.96
CA ASP A 143 9.64 14.17 -1.18
C ASP A 143 9.53 13.77 0.30
N THR A 144 8.33 13.92 0.88
CA THR A 144 7.99 13.36 2.19
C THR A 144 7.17 12.10 1.97
N PRO A 145 7.57 10.92 2.51
CA PRO A 145 6.83 9.68 2.34
C PRO A 145 5.33 9.86 2.66
N CYS A 146 4.45 9.28 1.83
CA CYS A 146 3.01 9.43 2.01
C CYS A 146 2.57 9.01 3.43
N LEU A 147 3.08 7.90 3.93
CA LEU A 147 2.79 7.45 5.28
C LEU A 147 3.22 8.48 6.34
N ARG A 148 4.41 9.14 6.19
CA ARG A 148 4.87 10.17 7.12
C ARG A 148 3.92 11.36 7.15
N GLN A 149 3.40 11.81 6.00
CA GLN A 149 2.41 12.88 5.93
C GLN A 149 1.14 12.53 6.75
N LEU A 150 0.64 11.28 6.64
CA LEU A 150 -0.50 10.83 7.43
C LEU A 150 -0.17 10.73 8.93
N MET A 151 1.05 10.28 9.27
CA MET A 151 1.50 10.22 10.67
C MET A 151 1.58 11.62 11.29
N ASP A 152 2.06 12.61 10.56
CA ASP A 152 2.09 14.02 11.02
C ASP A 152 0.69 14.55 11.29
N GLU A 153 -0.30 14.19 10.45
CA GLU A 153 -1.69 14.56 10.67
C GLU A 153 -2.31 13.80 11.85
N TYR A 154 -1.97 12.52 12.03
CA TYR A 154 -2.35 11.76 13.21
C TYR A 154 -1.81 12.39 14.49
N GLU A 155 -0.55 12.80 14.52
CA GLU A 155 0.07 13.47 15.69
C GLU A 155 -0.62 14.77 16.08
N ARG A 156 -1.24 15.48 15.11
CA ARG A 156 -2.01 16.70 15.35
C ARG A 156 -3.42 16.44 15.88
N THR A 157 -4.05 15.34 15.44
CA THR A 157 -5.47 15.10 15.69
C THR A 157 -5.74 13.97 16.68
N LEU A 158 -4.79 13.06 16.87
CA LEU A 158 -4.92 11.79 17.61
C LEU A 158 -6.11 10.94 17.15
N SER A 159 -6.52 11.13 15.91
CA SER A 159 -7.65 10.48 15.26
C SER A 159 -7.16 9.68 14.06
N SER A 160 -7.87 8.61 13.72
CA SER A 160 -7.56 7.83 12.51
C SER A 160 -7.52 8.71 11.28
N VAL A 161 -6.53 8.49 10.40
CA VAL A 161 -6.30 9.27 9.17
C VAL A 161 -6.20 8.33 7.98
N ILE A 162 -6.90 8.67 6.91
CA ILE A 162 -6.94 7.88 5.67
C ILE A 162 -6.39 8.70 4.53
N GLY A 163 -5.44 8.15 3.78
CA GLY A 163 -4.92 8.80 2.58
C GLY A 163 -5.95 8.81 1.46
N VAL A 164 -6.17 9.97 0.85
CA VAL A 164 -7.07 10.13 -0.30
C VAL A 164 -6.39 10.90 -1.42
N GLN A 165 -6.87 10.69 -2.65
CA GLN A 165 -6.58 11.54 -3.80
C GLN A 165 -7.81 11.66 -4.69
N THR A 166 -7.86 12.74 -5.47
CA THR A 166 -8.90 12.93 -6.48
C THR A 166 -8.66 11.99 -7.66
N VAL A 167 -9.69 11.25 -8.05
CA VAL A 167 -9.73 10.41 -9.25
C VAL A 167 -10.74 10.93 -10.25
N SER A 168 -10.70 10.43 -11.49
CA SER A 168 -11.74 10.76 -12.47
C SER A 168 -13.10 10.18 -12.04
N PRO A 169 -14.22 10.82 -12.38
CA PRO A 169 -15.56 10.32 -12.04
C PRO A 169 -15.80 8.88 -12.52
N GLU A 170 -15.21 8.53 -13.66
CA GLU A 170 -15.32 7.20 -14.28
C GLU A 170 -14.62 6.11 -13.47
N GLU A 171 -13.60 6.47 -12.66
CA GLU A 171 -12.82 5.51 -11.87
C GLU A 171 -13.36 5.32 -10.45
N THR A 172 -14.29 6.16 -9.98
CA THR A 172 -14.80 6.12 -8.60
C THR A 172 -15.33 4.75 -8.18
N HIS A 173 -15.92 3.99 -9.11
CA HIS A 173 -16.46 2.65 -8.86
C HIS A 173 -15.39 1.60 -8.49
N ARG A 174 -14.10 1.92 -8.61
CA ARG A 174 -12.96 1.02 -8.31
C ARG A 174 -12.49 1.11 -6.87
N TYR A 175 -12.81 2.20 -6.17
CA TYR A 175 -12.25 2.58 -4.88
C TYR A 175 -13.32 2.76 -3.81
N GLY A 176 -12.91 2.75 -2.55
CA GLY A 176 -13.68 3.38 -1.49
C GLY A 176 -13.69 4.89 -1.71
N ILE A 177 -14.84 5.52 -1.60
CA ILE A 177 -15.00 6.96 -1.80
C ILE A 177 -15.47 7.59 -0.50
N ILE A 178 -14.91 8.74 -0.16
CA ILE A 178 -15.36 9.52 1.00
C ILE A 178 -16.46 10.53 0.61
N ASP A 179 -17.34 10.80 1.57
CA ASP A 179 -18.27 11.94 1.55
C ASP A 179 -17.71 13.02 2.48
N PRO A 180 -16.99 14.05 1.95
CA PRO A 180 -16.37 15.07 2.78
C PRO A 180 -17.43 16.07 3.31
N SER A 181 -17.35 16.45 4.60
CA SER A 181 -18.24 17.45 5.21
C SER A 181 -17.60 18.82 5.39
N ASP A 182 -16.29 18.86 5.65
CA ASP A 182 -15.53 20.08 5.89
C ASP A 182 -14.08 19.86 5.49
N GLN A 183 -13.41 20.93 5.08
CA GLN A 183 -12.03 20.90 4.63
C GLN A 183 -11.20 21.97 5.34
N SER A 184 -10.02 21.58 5.80
CA SER A 184 -9.00 22.48 6.34
C SER A 184 -7.65 22.13 5.75
N GLY A 185 -7.21 22.94 4.78
CA GLY A 185 -6.03 22.62 3.98
C GLY A 185 -6.22 21.32 3.20
N ARG A 186 -5.35 20.33 3.46
CA ARG A 186 -5.42 19.00 2.84
C ARG A 186 -6.21 17.98 3.64
N ARG A 187 -6.70 18.35 4.84
CA ARG A 187 -7.51 17.48 5.70
C ARG A 187 -8.97 17.70 5.44
N TYR A 188 -9.71 16.59 5.35
CA TYR A 188 -11.16 16.55 5.26
C TYR A 188 -11.76 15.87 6.49
N GLN A 189 -12.87 16.41 7.01
CA GLN A 189 -13.78 15.67 7.86
C GLN A 189 -14.66 14.81 6.96
N VAL A 190 -14.98 13.59 7.41
CA VAL A 190 -15.73 12.64 6.59
C VAL A 190 -17.07 12.31 7.24
N ASN A 191 -18.16 12.50 6.49
CA ASN A 191 -19.49 12.08 6.90
C ASN A 191 -19.67 10.58 6.71
N ASN A 192 -19.25 10.06 5.54
CA ASN A 192 -19.53 8.70 5.14
C ASN A 192 -18.40 8.13 4.27
N PHE A 193 -18.27 6.79 4.29
CA PHE A 193 -17.36 6.02 3.46
C PHE A 193 -18.18 5.02 2.65
N VAL A 194 -17.99 4.98 1.33
CA VAL A 194 -18.73 4.10 0.42
C VAL A 194 -17.75 3.23 -0.35
N GLU A 195 -17.74 1.93 -0.08
CA GLU A 195 -16.90 0.97 -0.80
C GLU A 195 -17.46 0.70 -2.20
N LYS A 196 -16.66 0.99 -3.22
CA LYS A 196 -16.95 0.72 -4.64
C LYS A 196 -18.37 1.12 -5.04
N PRO A 197 -18.72 2.40 -4.99
CA PRO A 197 -20.07 2.87 -5.37
C PRO A 197 -20.40 2.46 -6.80
N LYS A 198 -21.66 2.30 -7.11
CA LYS A 198 -22.06 2.10 -8.51
C LYS A 198 -21.64 3.31 -9.33
N GLN A 199 -21.31 3.09 -10.59
CA GLN A 199 -20.90 4.16 -11.49
C GLN A 199 -21.93 5.31 -11.48
N GLY A 200 -21.46 6.55 -11.30
CA GLY A 200 -22.31 7.74 -11.22
C GLY A 200 -23.04 7.96 -9.89
N THR A 201 -22.80 7.14 -8.85
CA THR A 201 -23.43 7.30 -7.53
C THR A 201 -22.42 7.66 -6.42
N ALA A 202 -21.18 7.90 -6.77
CA ALA A 202 -20.14 8.28 -5.83
C ALA A 202 -20.47 9.65 -5.19
N PRO A 203 -20.33 9.82 -3.86
CA PRO A 203 -20.64 11.08 -3.17
C PRO A 203 -19.62 12.19 -3.48
N SER A 204 -18.42 11.82 -3.92
CA SER A 204 -17.36 12.72 -4.35
C SER A 204 -16.39 12.01 -5.30
N ASN A 205 -15.32 12.70 -5.70
CA ASN A 205 -14.21 12.11 -6.45
C ASN A 205 -12.98 11.83 -5.56
N LEU A 206 -13.09 11.95 -4.24
CA LEU A 206 -12.02 11.70 -3.30
C LEU A 206 -11.97 10.21 -2.97
N ALA A 207 -11.05 9.51 -3.60
CA ALA A 207 -10.87 8.07 -3.47
C ALA A 207 -9.87 7.73 -2.36
N ILE A 208 -10.19 6.71 -1.58
CA ILE A 208 -9.31 6.15 -0.56
C ILE A 208 -8.15 5.45 -1.26
N MET A 209 -6.94 5.84 -0.87
CA MET A 209 -5.70 5.22 -1.33
C MET A 209 -5.16 4.26 -0.26
N GLY A 210 -4.24 3.43 -0.64
CA GLY A 210 -3.73 2.33 0.17
C GLY A 210 -2.90 2.70 1.40
N ARG A 211 -3.15 3.85 2.03
CA ARG A 211 -2.44 4.34 3.23
C ARG A 211 -3.43 4.75 4.30
N TYR A 212 -3.25 4.17 5.51
CA TYR A 212 -4.14 4.40 6.64
C TYR A 212 -3.31 4.49 7.92
N ILE A 213 -3.71 5.38 8.82
CA ILE A 213 -3.36 5.35 10.25
C ILE A 213 -4.65 5.07 11.00
N LEU A 214 -4.69 4.00 11.75
CA LEU A 214 -5.89 3.54 12.43
C LEU A 214 -5.66 3.42 13.94
N ASN A 215 -6.66 3.81 14.72
CA ASN A 215 -6.73 3.52 16.14
C ASN A 215 -7.17 2.06 16.39
N PRO A 216 -6.72 1.42 17.46
CA PRO A 216 -6.97 0.00 17.73
C PRO A 216 -8.45 -0.35 17.90
N GLU A 217 -9.32 0.61 18.19
CA GLU A 217 -10.77 0.42 18.29
C GLU A 217 -11.39 -0.14 17.00
N ILE A 218 -10.73 0.00 15.85
CA ILE A 218 -11.15 -0.60 14.59
C ILE A 218 -11.33 -2.11 14.72
N PHE A 219 -10.55 -2.77 15.57
CA PHE A 219 -10.62 -4.21 15.75
C PHE A 219 -11.94 -4.69 16.36
N MET A 220 -12.66 -3.86 17.12
CA MET A 220 -14.00 -4.19 17.64
C MET A 220 -15.00 -4.41 16.48
N PHE A 221 -14.86 -3.67 15.39
CA PHE A 221 -15.72 -3.80 14.21
C PHE A 221 -15.24 -4.92 13.30
N LEU A 222 -13.93 -5.06 13.11
CA LEU A 222 -13.37 -6.14 12.31
C LEU A 222 -13.58 -7.53 12.92
N GLU A 223 -13.71 -7.64 14.25
CA GLU A 223 -14.00 -8.90 14.93
C GLU A 223 -15.38 -9.46 14.59
N GLN A 224 -16.34 -8.60 14.24
CA GLN A 224 -17.68 -9.02 13.84
C GLN A 224 -17.71 -9.80 12.54
N GLN A 225 -16.65 -9.72 11.72
CA GLN A 225 -16.48 -10.42 10.45
C GLN A 225 -17.68 -10.24 9.48
N GLU A 226 -18.31 -9.07 9.52
CA GLU A 226 -19.43 -8.74 8.64
C GLU A 226 -18.96 -8.68 7.18
N LEU A 227 -19.75 -9.27 6.29
CA LEU A 227 -19.46 -9.32 4.88
C LEU A 227 -20.08 -8.10 4.17
N GLY A 228 -19.25 -7.36 3.47
CA GLY A 228 -19.64 -6.21 2.66
C GLY A 228 -19.58 -6.51 1.15
N ALA A 229 -19.18 -5.54 0.37
CA ALA A 229 -19.05 -5.65 -1.07
C ALA A 229 -18.20 -6.85 -1.49
N GLY A 230 -18.66 -7.63 -2.47
CA GLY A 230 -17.96 -8.82 -2.94
C GLY A 230 -18.00 -10.02 -2.00
N GLY A 231 -18.75 -9.99 -0.91
CA GLY A 231 -18.80 -11.06 0.09
C GLY A 231 -17.52 -11.15 0.94
N GLU A 232 -16.79 -10.04 1.08
CA GLU A 232 -15.55 -9.93 1.83
C GLU A 232 -15.72 -9.03 3.06
N VAL A 233 -14.90 -9.23 4.07
CA VAL A 233 -14.79 -8.30 5.22
C VAL A 233 -14.03 -7.07 4.73
N GLN A 234 -14.75 -5.98 4.50
CA GLN A 234 -14.19 -4.74 3.97
C GLN A 234 -13.63 -3.86 5.09
N LEU A 235 -12.43 -3.32 4.87
CA LEU A 235 -11.83 -2.36 5.80
C LEU A 235 -12.61 -1.04 5.81
N THR A 236 -13.11 -0.60 4.66
CA THR A 236 -13.90 0.62 4.50
C THR A 236 -15.18 0.59 5.35
N ASP A 237 -15.87 -0.56 5.41
CA ASP A 237 -17.09 -0.71 6.22
C ASP A 237 -16.78 -0.62 7.72
N ALA A 238 -15.64 -1.19 8.15
CA ALA A 238 -15.20 -1.07 9.54
C ALA A 238 -14.79 0.36 9.90
N ILE A 239 -14.14 1.07 8.98
CA ILE A 239 -13.79 2.49 9.13
C ILE A 239 -15.05 3.36 9.24
N GLN A 240 -16.09 3.07 8.44
CA GLN A 240 -17.37 3.76 8.54
C GLN A 240 -18.00 3.60 9.93
N LYS A 241 -17.97 2.39 10.51
CA LYS A 241 -18.44 2.16 11.87
C LYS A 241 -17.58 2.86 12.92
N LEU A 242 -16.25 2.85 12.72
CA LEU A 242 -15.33 3.58 13.59
C LEU A 242 -15.64 5.07 13.59
N ASN A 243 -15.95 5.66 12.44
CA ASN A 243 -16.31 7.08 12.30
C ASN A 243 -17.59 7.49 13.07
N GLN A 244 -18.44 6.52 13.42
CA GLN A 244 -19.63 6.77 14.24
C GLN A 244 -19.33 6.97 15.73
N ILE A 245 -18.20 6.44 16.23
CA ILE A 245 -17.82 6.51 17.65
C ILE A 245 -16.62 7.42 17.91
N GLN A 246 -15.75 7.60 16.92
CA GLN A 246 -14.64 8.55 16.96
C GLN A 246 -14.42 9.15 15.57
N ARG A 247 -13.90 10.37 15.54
CA ARG A 247 -13.71 11.07 14.27
C ARG A 247 -12.60 10.40 13.45
N VAL A 248 -12.85 10.20 12.15
CA VAL A 248 -11.86 9.76 11.15
C VAL A 248 -11.67 10.88 10.15
N PHE A 249 -10.41 11.24 9.89
CA PHE A 249 -10.05 12.24 8.89
C PHE A 249 -9.57 11.59 7.61
N ALA A 250 -9.80 12.25 6.49
CA ALA A 250 -9.11 11.97 5.24
C ALA A 250 -8.06 13.05 4.98
N TYR A 251 -6.93 12.65 4.44
CA TYR A 251 -5.82 13.54 4.10
C TYR A 251 -5.42 13.37 2.63
N ASP A 252 -5.53 14.45 1.85
CA ASP A 252 -5.11 14.50 0.46
C ASP A 252 -3.59 14.67 0.40
N PHE A 253 -2.87 13.54 0.36
CA PHE A 253 -1.41 13.52 0.44
C PHE A 253 -0.75 14.08 -0.83
N GLU A 254 0.47 14.58 -0.67
CA GLU A 254 1.32 15.02 -1.77
C GLU A 254 2.10 13.83 -2.32
N GLY A 255 2.19 13.79 -3.65
CA GLY A 255 2.95 12.76 -4.35
C GLY A 255 2.24 12.21 -5.57
N VAL A 256 2.97 11.40 -6.32
CA VAL A 256 2.47 10.68 -7.48
C VAL A 256 2.18 9.23 -7.07
N ARG A 257 0.92 8.85 -7.16
CA ARG A 257 0.48 7.48 -6.91
C ARG A 257 0.59 6.64 -8.18
N TYR A 258 1.06 5.43 -8.03
CA TYR A 258 1.15 4.40 -9.06
C TYR A 258 0.34 3.17 -8.62
N ASP A 259 -0.78 2.92 -9.30
CA ASP A 259 -1.61 1.73 -9.09
C ASP A 259 -0.99 0.54 -9.84
N VAL A 260 -0.30 -0.32 -9.10
CA VAL A 260 0.31 -1.54 -9.65
C VAL A 260 -0.57 -2.78 -9.47
N GLY A 261 -1.79 -2.60 -8.98
CA GLY A 261 -2.79 -3.66 -8.82
C GLY A 261 -3.48 -4.10 -10.13
N GLU A 262 -3.23 -3.37 -11.23
CA GLU A 262 -3.80 -3.66 -12.55
C GLU A 262 -2.73 -3.69 -13.66
N LYS A 263 -3.00 -4.45 -14.74
CA LYS A 263 -2.01 -4.69 -15.81
C LYS A 263 -1.48 -3.41 -16.44
N PHE A 264 -2.37 -2.48 -16.81
CA PHE A 264 -1.96 -1.24 -17.45
C PHE A 264 -1.22 -0.32 -16.48
N GLY A 265 -1.72 -0.18 -15.23
CA GLY A 265 -1.05 0.58 -14.18
C GLY A 265 0.35 0.03 -13.89
N PHE A 266 0.51 -1.29 -13.85
CA PHE A 266 1.79 -1.96 -13.65
C PHE A 266 2.79 -1.64 -14.79
N ILE A 267 2.34 -1.75 -16.06
CA ILE A 267 3.17 -1.42 -17.24
C ILE A 267 3.57 0.06 -17.21
N LYS A 268 2.60 0.96 -16.99
CA LYS A 268 2.83 2.41 -16.88
C LYS A 268 3.87 2.71 -15.80
N THR A 269 3.71 2.13 -14.62
CA THR A 269 4.64 2.32 -13.50
C THR A 269 6.05 1.84 -13.86
N THR A 270 6.16 0.66 -14.48
CA THR A 270 7.46 0.12 -14.90
C THR A 270 8.17 1.06 -15.89
N ILE A 271 7.44 1.61 -16.86
CA ILE A 271 7.98 2.59 -17.82
C ILE A 271 8.42 3.88 -17.10
N GLU A 272 7.57 4.44 -16.25
CA GLU A 272 7.87 5.66 -15.48
C GLU A 272 9.11 5.49 -14.59
N MET A 273 9.27 4.34 -13.93
CA MET A 273 10.45 4.05 -13.11
C MET A 273 11.70 3.85 -13.98
N ALA A 274 11.59 3.13 -15.10
CA ALA A 274 12.70 2.94 -16.03
C ALA A 274 13.17 4.28 -16.68
N LEU A 275 12.26 5.23 -16.91
CA LEU A 275 12.61 6.58 -17.36
C LEU A 275 13.35 7.43 -16.31
N LYS A 276 13.30 7.05 -15.04
CA LYS A 276 14.05 7.67 -13.95
C LYS A 276 15.39 6.97 -13.66
N ASP A 277 15.55 5.76 -14.17
CA ASP A 277 16.78 4.99 -14.05
C ASP A 277 17.83 5.54 -15.02
N LYS A 278 19.04 5.81 -14.51
CA LYS A 278 20.12 6.45 -15.29
C LYS A 278 20.66 5.55 -16.39
N ASP A 279 20.60 4.25 -16.18
CA ASP A 279 21.18 3.25 -17.08
C ASP A 279 20.18 2.86 -18.20
N LEU A 280 18.87 2.98 -17.92
CA LEU A 280 17.81 2.55 -18.84
C LEU A 280 17.18 3.69 -19.63
N LYS A 281 17.18 4.92 -19.10
CA LYS A 281 16.42 6.06 -19.63
C LYS A 281 16.63 6.31 -21.12
N ASP A 282 17.89 6.46 -21.53
CA ASP A 282 18.20 6.89 -22.89
C ASP A 282 17.91 5.79 -23.92
N GLU A 283 18.11 4.54 -23.56
CA GLU A 283 17.78 3.39 -24.40
C GLU A 283 16.26 3.25 -24.53
N LEU A 284 15.53 3.39 -23.43
CA LEU A 284 14.06 3.32 -23.43
C LEU A 284 13.42 4.44 -24.26
N ILE A 285 13.92 5.68 -24.17
CA ILE A 285 13.41 6.79 -24.97
C ILE A 285 13.59 6.50 -26.46
N ARG A 286 14.78 6.07 -26.88
CA ARG A 286 15.03 5.72 -28.28
C ARG A 286 14.10 4.61 -28.78
N PHE A 287 13.97 3.56 -28.01
CA PHE A 287 13.06 2.45 -28.33
C PHE A 287 11.61 2.93 -28.47
N MET A 288 11.12 3.78 -27.56
CA MET A 288 9.75 4.31 -27.63
C MET A 288 9.54 5.19 -28.88
N ASP A 289 10.49 6.05 -29.21
CA ASP A 289 10.40 6.92 -30.41
C ASP A 289 10.36 6.10 -31.71
N GLU A 290 11.18 5.06 -31.80
CA GLU A 290 11.18 4.12 -32.93
C GLU A 290 9.81 3.43 -33.08
N ARG A 291 9.28 2.88 -31.98
CA ARG A 291 7.99 2.19 -32.00
C ARG A 291 6.81 3.10 -32.32
N LEU A 292 6.76 4.28 -31.75
CA LEU A 292 5.71 5.26 -32.05
C LEU A 292 5.75 5.71 -33.54
N SER A 293 6.94 5.82 -34.10
CA SER A 293 7.11 6.16 -35.52
C SER A 293 6.60 5.03 -36.42
N GLU A 294 6.93 3.78 -36.13
CA GLU A 294 6.42 2.59 -36.85
C GLU A 294 4.89 2.49 -36.81
N LEU A 295 4.27 2.70 -35.64
CA LEU A 295 2.81 2.60 -35.47
C LEU A 295 2.07 3.69 -36.26
N LYS A 296 2.58 4.93 -36.31
CA LYS A 296 2.00 6.01 -37.10
C LYS A 296 2.03 5.75 -38.62
N ILE A 297 3.04 5.02 -39.10
CA ILE A 297 3.13 4.63 -40.52
C ILE A 297 2.08 3.58 -40.88
N ILE A 298 1.70 2.70 -39.93
CA ILE A 298 0.72 1.63 -40.17
C ILE A 298 -0.72 2.20 -40.21
N GLU A 299 -1.00 3.30 -39.50
CA GLU A 299 -2.32 3.93 -39.42
C GLU A 299 -2.56 4.97 -40.56
N SER A 300 -1.53 5.33 -41.35
CA SER A 300 -1.59 6.22 -42.51
C SER A 300 -1.73 5.45 -43.82
#